data_1b05e9362b241e43b9500f5a96ba6a9b
#
_entry.id   1b05e9362b241e43b9500f5a96ba6a9b
#
_cell.length_a   1.000
_cell.length_b   1.000
_cell.length_c   1.000
_cell.angle_alpha   90.00
_cell.angle_beta   90.00
_cell.angle_gamma   90.00
#
_symmetry.space_group_name_H-M   'P 1'
#
loop_
_entity.id
_entity.type
_entity.pdbx_description
1 polymer ?
#
loop_
_entity_poly.entity_id
_entity_poly.type
_entity_poly.pdbx_seq_one_letter_code
_entity_poly.pdbx_strand_id
1 'polypeptide(L)'
;MARRKEYDVIVVGGGPGGVTCAAFLANWGLKTLLIEKNERVGGKMITLSKRGFTYQLSAMNLAPLKGHGVEVAFKELGIESELKTIPAKTSVSFYRGRSGKWNKVARVFGQEEDPTALFQQWELDDTELGQALMVLAEMATMPPEKIDLLDDMTFDELLARYEIPAPLYSQFGQIANNMCINLTDLACAGEAVRMFQDATRIGMDGCGYSVGGLGRLYEVLGNTVEAKGGEVLTRTRVESITVSDDRVTGVATKQGEFKAPIVVSNAGIQPTVLKLVGEQHFDRSYVSYVKDLVPGMGFIGGRYFLSRPVLQDNLYSVYSDTAWLNLERYLKIKEGQQPRDVVIFATVTSNFDPTAAPPGKQMLLMGSLCSPYPDEKEMKAVTSAAEQTMFEIFPELESAIEDREYLGPHDVSSISRDHVLPNQGGEAEGLARVPGQSGSRKPSAKSPLRGMFYTGGDTAGGTGVGSNEAVHSGMNVARTVFRYFKMRQV
;
A
#
# COMPACT_ATOMS: atom_id res chain seq x y z
N MET A 1 3.49 39.52 18.73
CA MET A 1 4.50 38.55 18.23
C MET A 1 4.01 37.20 18.59
N ALA A 2 3.67 36.33 17.61
CA ALA A 2 3.33 34.94 17.88
C ALA A 2 4.54 34.26 18.51
N ARG A 3 4.35 33.57 19.65
CA ARG A 3 5.40 32.76 20.31
C ARG A 3 5.90 31.72 19.30
N ARG A 4 7.16 31.83 18.85
CA ARG A 4 7.80 30.78 18.05
C ARG A 4 7.80 29.51 18.88
N LYS A 5 7.00 28.52 18.46
CA LYS A 5 6.99 27.22 19.14
C LYS A 5 8.22 26.42 18.65
N GLU A 6 9.01 25.93 19.60
CA GLU A 6 10.19 25.10 19.32
C GLU A 6 9.92 23.66 19.72
N TYR A 7 10.33 22.71 18.84
CA TYR A 7 10.19 21.28 19.00
C TYR A 7 11.56 20.60 18.87
N ASP A 8 11.67 19.37 19.36
CA ASP A 8 12.84 18.51 19.11
C ASP A 8 12.79 17.95 17.70
N VAL A 9 11.57 17.60 17.25
CA VAL A 9 11.32 17.03 15.94
C VAL A 9 9.97 17.48 15.38
N ILE A 10 9.93 17.73 14.07
CA ILE A 10 8.69 17.95 13.30
C ILE A 10 8.54 16.80 12.31
N VAL A 11 7.36 16.18 12.28
CA VAL A 11 6.97 15.16 11.29
C VAL A 11 5.97 15.80 10.32
N VAL A 12 6.28 15.76 9.03
CA VAL A 12 5.49 16.33 7.95
C VAL A 12 4.71 15.24 7.25
N GLY A 13 3.38 15.26 7.35
CA GLY A 13 2.45 14.29 6.78
C GLY A 13 2.07 13.17 7.76
N GLY A 14 0.77 13.07 8.03
CA GLY A 14 0.15 12.12 8.97
C GLY A 14 -0.29 10.80 8.33
N GLY A 15 0.33 10.37 7.21
CA GLY A 15 0.12 9.03 6.67
C GLY A 15 0.67 7.95 7.61
N PRO A 16 0.46 6.64 7.30
CA PRO A 16 0.83 5.53 8.20
C PRO A 16 2.26 5.61 8.76
N GLY A 17 3.25 5.89 7.92
CA GLY A 17 4.64 6.02 8.35
C GLY A 17 4.89 7.23 9.25
N GLY A 18 4.32 8.39 8.88
CA GLY A 18 4.52 9.63 9.61
C GLY A 18 3.88 9.61 11.00
N VAL A 19 2.61 9.21 11.10
CA VAL A 19 1.92 9.15 12.40
C VAL A 19 2.55 8.11 13.32
N THR A 20 2.99 6.97 12.78
CA THR A 20 3.74 5.96 13.54
C THR A 20 5.05 6.54 14.06
N CYS A 21 5.84 7.16 13.19
CA CYS A 21 7.10 7.80 13.59
C CYS A 21 6.90 8.83 14.70
N ALA A 22 5.90 9.71 14.55
CA ALA A 22 5.56 10.72 15.55
C ALA A 22 5.15 10.10 16.89
N ALA A 23 4.31 9.05 16.88
CA ALA A 23 3.87 8.36 18.09
C ALA A 23 5.05 7.75 18.87
N PHE A 24 6.00 7.11 18.19
CA PHE A 24 7.20 6.56 18.81
C PHE A 24 8.10 7.66 19.39
N LEU A 25 8.34 8.73 18.65
CA LEU A 25 9.19 9.83 19.12
C LEU A 25 8.59 10.53 20.36
N ALA A 26 7.27 10.80 20.34
CA ALA A 26 6.57 11.34 21.49
C ALA A 26 6.61 10.37 22.69
N ASN A 27 6.40 9.07 22.47
CA ASN A 27 6.49 8.03 23.52
C ASN A 27 7.88 7.95 24.15
N TRP A 28 8.95 8.29 23.43
CA TRP A 28 10.32 8.36 23.97
C TRP A 28 10.67 9.72 24.53
N GLY A 29 9.69 10.62 24.69
CA GLY A 29 9.82 11.90 25.39
C GLY A 29 10.38 13.04 24.55
N LEU A 30 10.45 12.93 23.21
CA LEU A 30 10.80 14.07 22.36
C LEU A 30 9.59 14.99 22.22
N LYS A 31 9.82 16.30 22.29
CA LYS A 31 8.82 17.31 21.99
C LYS A 31 8.51 17.27 20.49
N THR A 32 7.52 16.47 20.12
CA THR A 32 7.17 16.10 18.77
C THR A 32 5.99 16.91 18.25
N LEU A 33 6.11 17.46 17.03
CA LEU A 33 5.00 18.08 16.29
C LEU A 33 4.73 17.23 15.03
N LEU A 34 3.50 16.74 14.88
CA LEU A 34 2.99 16.15 13.65
C LEU A 34 2.11 17.16 12.91
N ILE A 35 2.41 17.42 11.63
CA ILE A 35 1.63 18.35 10.79
C ILE A 35 1.00 17.58 9.62
N GLU A 36 -0.32 17.65 9.50
CA GLU A 36 -1.12 17.02 8.44
C GLU A 36 -1.95 18.07 7.70
N LYS A 37 -1.91 18.04 6.35
CA LYS A 37 -2.65 18.98 5.50
C LYS A 37 -4.17 18.77 5.54
N ASN A 38 -4.60 17.51 5.72
CA ASN A 38 -6.00 17.13 5.78
C ASN A 38 -6.59 17.30 7.19
N GLU A 39 -7.89 17.07 7.31
CA GLU A 39 -8.59 17.19 8.60
C GLU A 39 -8.31 16.05 9.57
N ARG A 40 -7.74 14.93 9.10
CA ARG A 40 -7.40 13.76 9.90
C ARG A 40 -6.13 13.09 9.39
N VAL A 41 -5.46 12.36 10.28
CA VAL A 41 -4.32 11.51 9.94
C VAL A 41 -4.79 10.21 9.28
N GLY A 42 -3.87 9.46 8.66
CA GLY A 42 -4.13 8.18 8.00
C GLY A 42 -3.75 8.17 6.52
N GLY A 43 -3.62 9.32 5.87
CA GLY A 43 -3.24 9.41 4.46
C GLY A 43 -4.16 8.56 3.57
N LYS A 44 -3.61 7.61 2.80
CA LYS A 44 -4.37 6.70 1.92
C LYS A 44 -5.26 5.71 2.68
N MET A 45 -5.04 5.53 3.99
CA MET A 45 -5.81 4.63 4.85
C MET A 45 -7.07 5.26 5.45
N ILE A 46 -7.36 6.55 5.17
CA ILE A 46 -8.50 7.23 5.77
C ILE A 46 -9.81 6.50 5.47
N THR A 47 -10.70 6.53 6.46
CA THR A 47 -12.05 6.00 6.35
C THR A 47 -13.00 7.11 5.92
N LEU A 48 -13.83 6.81 4.95
CA LEU A 48 -14.88 7.67 4.42
C LEU A 48 -16.24 7.12 4.81
N SER A 49 -17.27 8.00 4.83
CA SER A 49 -18.64 7.60 5.11
C SER A 49 -19.60 8.31 4.17
N LYS A 50 -20.58 7.56 3.64
CA LYS A 50 -21.63 8.09 2.76
C LYS A 50 -22.91 7.29 2.97
N ARG A 51 -24.02 7.97 3.25
CA ARG A 51 -25.37 7.35 3.38
C ARG A 51 -25.41 6.16 4.36
N GLY A 52 -24.63 6.20 5.44
CA GLY A 52 -24.54 5.13 6.43
C GLY A 52 -23.59 3.99 6.08
N PHE A 53 -22.94 4.04 4.92
CA PHE A 53 -21.85 3.14 4.57
C PHE A 53 -20.52 3.70 5.03
N THR A 54 -19.60 2.83 5.43
CA THR A 54 -18.23 3.13 5.84
C THR A 54 -17.26 2.36 4.96
N TYR A 55 -16.30 3.04 4.35
CA TYR A 55 -15.35 2.47 3.40
C TYR A 55 -14.03 3.25 3.38
N GLN A 56 -13.01 2.75 2.71
CA GLN A 56 -11.68 3.36 2.65
C GLN A 56 -11.45 4.12 1.35
N LEU A 57 -10.54 5.11 1.43
CA LEU A 57 -10.12 5.88 0.26
C LEU A 57 -9.39 5.00 -0.77
N SER A 58 -8.43 4.20 -0.34
CA SER A 58 -7.55 3.43 -1.24
C SER A 58 -7.34 2.00 -0.77
N ALA A 59 -6.99 1.78 0.50
CA ALA A 59 -6.74 0.46 1.03
C ALA A 59 -8.02 -0.38 1.18
N MET A 60 -7.91 -1.69 0.99
CA MET A 60 -9.05 -2.59 1.10
C MET A 60 -9.07 -3.33 2.45
N ASN A 61 -7.91 -3.77 2.93
CA ASN A 61 -7.76 -4.55 4.15
C ASN A 61 -6.34 -4.41 4.72
N LEU A 62 -6.11 -5.03 5.88
CA LEU A 62 -4.78 -5.25 6.45
C LEU A 62 -4.33 -6.68 6.09
N ALA A 63 -3.21 -6.84 5.43
CA ALA A 63 -2.68 -8.15 5.04
C ALA A 63 -1.17 -8.22 5.19
N PRO A 64 -0.60 -9.21 5.87
CA PRO A 64 -1.29 -10.14 6.79
C PRO A 64 -1.65 -9.47 8.11
N LEU A 65 -2.68 -9.94 8.83
CA LEU A 65 -3.09 -9.33 10.11
C LEU A 65 -2.05 -9.63 11.21
N LYS A 66 -1.68 -10.89 11.38
CA LYS A 66 -0.68 -11.33 12.36
C LYS A 66 0.72 -10.88 11.93
N GLY A 67 1.44 -10.23 12.84
CA GLY A 67 2.76 -9.65 12.56
C GLY A 67 2.71 -8.39 11.69
N HIS A 68 1.51 -7.85 11.41
CA HIS A 68 1.37 -6.59 10.70
C HIS A 68 2.01 -5.45 11.50
N GLY A 69 2.65 -4.51 10.80
CA GLY A 69 3.35 -3.39 11.44
C GLY A 69 2.49 -2.62 12.44
N VAL A 70 1.18 -2.49 12.21
CA VAL A 70 0.26 -1.85 13.16
C VAL A 70 0.17 -2.65 14.47
N GLU A 71 0.05 -3.98 14.41
CA GLU A 71 0.03 -4.83 15.61
C GLU A 71 1.34 -4.67 16.40
N VAL A 72 2.47 -4.73 15.71
CA VAL A 72 3.80 -4.54 16.32
C VAL A 72 3.92 -3.15 16.94
N ALA A 73 3.50 -2.11 16.22
CA ALA A 73 3.56 -0.73 16.72
C ALA A 73 2.68 -0.52 17.96
N PHE A 74 1.45 -1.03 17.95
CA PHE A 74 0.53 -0.92 19.10
C PHE A 74 1.09 -1.63 20.34
N LYS A 75 1.67 -2.81 20.14
CA LYS A 75 2.33 -3.56 21.22
C LYS A 75 3.53 -2.79 21.80
N GLU A 76 4.43 -2.30 20.96
CA GLU A 76 5.61 -1.55 21.42
C GLU A 76 5.25 -0.21 22.09
N LEU A 77 4.11 0.40 21.71
CA LEU A 77 3.61 1.62 22.34
C LEU A 77 2.79 1.38 23.61
N GLY A 78 2.47 0.11 23.94
CA GLY A 78 1.65 -0.27 25.10
C GLY A 78 0.18 0.13 24.94
N ILE A 79 -0.36 0.08 23.73
CA ILE A 79 -1.75 0.45 23.40
C ILE A 79 -2.49 -0.68 22.69
N GLU A 80 -2.13 -1.94 22.92
CA GLU A 80 -2.74 -3.12 22.27
C GLU A 80 -4.25 -3.20 22.49
N SER A 81 -4.75 -2.71 23.61
CA SER A 81 -6.19 -2.67 23.91
C SER A 81 -7.01 -1.83 22.92
N GLU A 82 -6.35 -0.89 22.23
CA GLU A 82 -6.96 -0.06 21.20
C GLU A 82 -6.99 -0.75 19.81
N LEU A 83 -6.28 -1.87 19.64
CA LEU A 83 -6.24 -2.63 18.39
C LEU A 83 -7.49 -3.50 18.27
N LYS A 84 -8.54 -2.94 17.66
CA LYS A 84 -9.81 -3.64 17.43
C LYS A 84 -9.92 -4.07 15.99
N THR A 85 -9.30 -5.21 15.66
CA THR A 85 -9.32 -5.79 14.34
C THR A 85 -10.19 -7.05 14.29
N ILE A 86 -10.78 -7.28 13.13
CA ILE A 86 -11.61 -8.44 12.83
C ILE A 86 -10.87 -9.23 11.74
N PRO A 87 -10.45 -10.48 11.99
CA PRO A 87 -9.83 -11.32 10.97
C PRO A 87 -10.86 -11.71 9.92
N ALA A 88 -10.39 -11.91 8.68
CA ALA A 88 -11.20 -12.54 7.65
C ALA A 88 -11.55 -13.96 8.08
N LYS A 89 -12.78 -14.37 7.82
CA LYS A 89 -13.23 -15.75 8.05
C LYS A 89 -13.10 -16.59 6.80
N THR A 90 -13.29 -15.97 5.63
CA THR A 90 -13.32 -16.66 4.34
C THR A 90 -12.66 -15.83 3.26
N SER A 91 -12.08 -16.51 2.29
CA SER A 91 -11.67 -15.93 1.02
C SER A 91 -12.03 -16.87 -0.14
N VAL A 92 -12.25 -16.30 -1.30
CA VAL A 92 -12.55 -17.06 -2.50
C VAL A 92 -11.67 -16.57 -3.65
N SER A 93 -11.06 -17.53 -4.33
CA SER A 93 -10.30 -17.31 -5.56
C SER A 93 -11.09 -17.86 -6.75
N PHE A 94 -11.19 -17.07 -7.81
CA PHE A 94 -11.72 -17.48 -9.10
C PHE A 94 -10.61 -17.41 -10.13
N TYR A 95 -10.40 -18.48 -10.83
CA TYR A 95 -9.44 -18.57 -11.92
C TYR A 95 -10.12 -19.06 -13.20
N ARG A 96 -9.78 -18.44 -14.35
CA ARG A 96 -10.20 -18.86 -15.68
C ARG A 96 -8.98 -19.18 -16.54
N GLY A 97 -8.82 -20.47 -16.82
CA GLY A 97 -7.74 -21.01 -17.65
C GLY A 97 -8.23 -21.58 -18.98
N ARG A 98 -7.66 -22.71 -19.36
CA ARG A 98 -7.89 -23.41 -20.64
C ARG A 98 -9.33 -23.77 -20.92
N SER A 99 -10.08 -24.19 -19.91
CA SER A 99 -11.51 -24.54 -20.07
C SER A 99 -12.40 -23.34 -20.43
N GLY A 100 -11.90 -22.13 -20.21
CA GLY A 100 -12.67 -20.88 -20.35
C GLY A 100 -13.74 -20.69 -19.27
N LYS A 101 -13.86 -21.61 -18.32
CA LYS A 101 -14.78 -21.54 -17.18
C LYS A 101 -14.10 -20.95 -15.96
N TRP A 102 -14.88 -20.31 -15.09
CA TRP A 102 -14.41 -19.86 -13.79
C TRP A 102 -14.36 -21.03 -12.81
N ASN A 103 -13.16 -21.42 -12.40
CA ASN A 103 -12.93 -22.42 -11.37
C ASN A 103 -12.79 -21.70 -10.01
N LYS A 104 -13.52 -22.19 -9.01
CA LYS A 104 -13.60 -21.61 -7.68
C LYS A 104 -12.81 -22.41 -6.66
N VAL A 105 -11.98 -21.72 -5.85
CA VAL A 105 -11.43 -22.26 -4.59
C VAL A 105 -11.85 -21.36 -3.45
N ALA A 106 -12.50 -21.94 -2.46
CA ALA A 106 -12.88 -21.26 -1.23
C ALA A 106 -11.97 -21.71 -0.09
N ARG A 107 -11.58 -20.75 0.77
CA ARG A 107 -10.81 -20.99 1.98
C ARG A 107 -11.58 -20.51 3.19
N VAL A 108 -11.54 -21.29 4.25
CA VAL A 108 -12.05 -20.92 5.58
C VAL A 108 -10.85 -20.82 6.51
N PHE A 109 -10.52 -19.60 6.90
CA PHE A 109 -9.36 -19.35 7.75
C PHE A 109 -9.49 -20.05 9.11
N GLY A 110 -8.38 -20.59 9.61
CA GLY A 110 -8.36 -21.36 10.86
C GLY A 110 -8.83 -22.82 10.73
N GLN A 111 -9.15 -23.27 9.52
CA GLN A 111 -9.37 -24.69 9.21
C GLN A 111 -8.18 -25.26 8.45
N GLU A 112 -8.01 -26.58 8.53
CA GLU A 112 -6.98 -27.28 7.75
C GLU A 112 -7.30 -27.15 6.26
N GLU A 113 -6.37 -26.57 5.50
CA GLU A 113 -6.53 -26.36 4.06
C GLU A 113 -6.12 -27.62 3.29
N ASP A 114 -6.87 -27.94 2.24
CA ASP A 114 -6.40 -28.88 1.22
C ASP A 114 -5.28 -28.22 0.41
N PRO A 115 -4.02 -28.65 0.57
CA PRO A 115 -2.90 -28.04 -0.14
C PRO A 115 -2.97 -28.26 -1.66
N THR A 116 -3.83 -29.17 -2.12
CA THR A 116 -4.02 -29.49 -3.54
C THR A 116 -5.13 -28.67 -4.20
N ALA A 117 -5.97 -27.99 -3.44
CA ALA A 117 -7.13 -27.27 -3.97
C ALA A 117 -6.75 -26.22 -5.02
N LEU A 118 -5.63 -25.53 -4.83
CA LEU A 118 -5.12 -24.55 -5.78
C LEU A 118 -4.72 -25.19 -7.12
N PHE A 119 -4.07 -26.38 -7.07
CA PHE A 119 -3.66 -27.12 -8.26
C PHE A 119 -4.86 -27.70 -9.00
N GLN A 120 -5.90 -28.14 -8.28
CA GLN A 120 -7.16 -28.59 -8.89
C GLN A 120 -7.86 -27.42 -9.62
N GLN A 121 -7.82 -26.20 -9.04
CA GLN A 121 -8.33 -25.01 -9.69
C GLN A 121 -7.64 -24.74 -11.04
N TRP A 122 -6.35 -25.03 -11.13
CA TRP A 122 -5.51 -24.73 -12.30
C TRP A 122 -5.60 -25.78 -13.42
N GLU A 123 -6.28 -26.89 -13.20
CA GLU A 123 -6.46 -27.96 -14.22
C GLU A 123 -5.10 -28.45 -14.80
N LEU A 124 -4.07 -28.58 -13.95
CA LEU A 124 -2.73 -29.02 -14.34
C LEU A 124 -2.70 -30.52 -14.63
N ASP A 125 -1.93 -30.92 -15.64
CA ASP A 125 -1.52 -32.31 -15.80
C ASP A 125 -0.35 -32.66 -14.83
N ASP A 126 0.04 -33.95 -14.79
CA ASP A 126 1.09 -34.41 -13.86
C ASP A 126 2.45 -33.74 -14.11
N THR A 127 2.77 -33.42 -15.36
CA THR A 127 4.02 -32.75 -15.74
C THR A 127 4.00 -31.29 -15.28
N GLU A 128 2.93 -30.60 -15.57
CA GLU A 128 2.71 -29.21 -15.16
C GLU A 128 2.66 -29.06 -13.63
N LEU A 129 2.05 -30.01 -12.94
CA LEU A 129 2.04 -30.08 -11.48
C LEU A 129 3.47 -30.21 -10.93
N GLY A 130 4.28 -31.09 -11.50
CA GLY A 130 5.69 -31.26 -11.12
C GLY A 130 6.49 -29.98 -11.31
N GLN A 131 6.32 -29.29 -12.44
CA GLN A 131 6.94 -28.00 -12.74
C GLN A 131 6.51 -26.92 -11.73
N ALA A 132 5.21 -26.79 -11.48
CA ALA A 132 4.67 -25.83 -10.53
C ALA A 132 5.21 -26.03 -9.12
N LEU A 133 5.22 -27.28 -8.62
CA LEU A 133 5.72 -27.61 -7.29
C LEU A 133 7.21 -27.29 -7.13
N MET A 134 8.02 -27.57 -8.16
CA MET A 134 9.46 -27.28 -8.15
C MET A 134 9.70 -25.76 -8.01
N VAL A 135 9.03 -24.94 -8.83
CA VAL A 135 9.21 -23.50 -8.81
C VAL A 135 8.73 -22.89 -7.48
N LEU A 136 7.56 -23.31 -6.99
CA LEU A 136 7.02 -22.84 -5.71
C LEU A 136 7.94 -23.22 -4.53
N ALA A 137 8.48 -24.44 -4.52
CA ALA A 137 9.41 -24.88 -3.48
C ALA A 137 10.71 -24.11 -3.50
N GLU A 138 11.29 -23.84 -4.68
CA GLU A 138 12.51 -23.04 -4.80
C GLU A 138 12.28 -21.61 -4.32
N MET A 139 11.21 -20.97 -4.74
CA MET A 139 10.89 -19.60 -4.30
C MET A 139 10.62 -19.53 -2.79
N ALA A 140 9.89 -20.51 -2.23
CA ALA A 140 9.58 -20.55 -0.81
C ALA A 140 10.81 -20.75 0.08
N THR A 141 11.83 -21.43 -0.42
CA THR A 141 13.03 -21.81 0.36
C THR A 141 14.28 -21.01 -0.03
N MET A 142 14.17 -20.06 -0.96
CA MET A 142 15.31 -19.28 -1.41
C MET A 142 15.91 -18.47 -0.26
N PRO A 143 17.22 -18.59 0.02
CA PRO A 143 17.83 -17.89 1.14
C PRO A 143 17.98 -16.39 0.84
N PRO A 144 17.98 -15.53 1.89
CA PRO A 144 17.98 -14.05 1.73
C PRO A 144 19.12 -13.53 0.83
N GLU A 145 20.31 -14.08 0.93
CA GLU A 145 21.48 -13.68 0.13
C GLU A 145 21.31 -13.96 -1.38
N LYS A 146 20.51 -14.98 -1.74
CA LYS A 146 20.15 -15.23 -3.14
C LYS A 146 19.06 -14.27 -3.61
N ILE A 147 18.11 -13.95 -2.73
CA ILE A 147 17.03 -13.00 -3.04
C ILE A 147 17.60 -11.61 -3.28
N ASP A 148 18.61 -11.20 -2.49
CA ASP A 148 19.26 -9.89 -2.66
C ASP A 148 19.95 -9.73 -4.03
N LEU A 149 20.42 -10.82 -4.65
CA LEU A 149 20.94 -10.81 -6.00
C LEU A 149 19.87 -10.61 -7.09
N LEU A 150 18.60 -10.81 -6.73
CA LEU A 150 17.47 -10.60 -7.64
C LEU A 150 16.95 -9.15 -7.62
N ASP A 151 17.52 -8.26 -6.79
CA ASP A 151 17.08 -6.86 -6.70
C ASP A 151 17.40 -6.03 -7.95
N ASP A 152 18.30 -6.52 -8.79
CA ASP A 152 18.67 -5.88 -10.06
C ASP A 152 18.04 -6.59 -11.29
N MET A 153 17.04 -7.48 -11.09
CA MET A 153 16.39 -8.29 -12.10
C MET A 153 14.85 -8.11 -12.08
N THR A 154 14.21 -8.19 -13.23
CA THR A 154 12.74 -8.21 -13.29
C THR A 154 12.17 -9.59 -12.92
N PHE A 155 10.92 -9.60 -12.51
CA PHE A 155 10.26 -10.86 -12.16
C PHE A 155 10.08 -11.77 -13.38
N ASP A 156 9.76 -11.21 -14.55
CA ASP A 156 9.69 -11.98 -15.80
C ASP A 156 11.04 -12.62 -16.18
N GLU A 157 12.16 -11.90 -15.99
CA GLU A 157 13.49 -12.48 -16.22
C GLU A 157 13.80 -13.64 -15.27
N LEU A 158 13.33 -13.58 -14.03
CA LEU A 158 13.43 -14.71 -13.10
C LEU A 158 12.54 -15.86 -13.56
N LEU A 159 11.27 -15.59 -13.89
CA LEU A 159 10.31 -16.61 -14.30
C LEU A 159 10.73 -17.31 -15.59
N ALA A 160 11.39 -16.59 -16.53
CA ALA A 160 11.89 -17.16 -17.77
C ALA A 160 13.00 -18.22 -17.60
N ARG A 161 13.54 -18.41 -16.38
CA ARG A 161 14.51 -19.46 -16.07
C ARG A 161 13.87 -20.83 -15.85
N TYR A 162 12.54 -20.87 -15.76
CA TYR A 162 11.78 -22.09 -15.44
C TYR A 162 10.79 -22.39 -16.55
N GLU A 163 10.44 -23.66 -16.68
CA GLU A 163 9.26 -24.07 -17.43
C GLU A 163 8.04 -23.91 -16.51
N ILE A 164 7.31 -22.79 -16.70
CA ILE A 164 6.20 -22.42 -15.82
C ILE A 164 4.88 -22.66 -16.55
N PRO A 165 3.97 -23.49 -15.99
CA PRO A 165 2.61 -23.63 -16.52
C PRO A 165 1.87 -22.28 -16.51
N ALA A 166 1.03 -22.06 -17.52
CA ALA A 166 0.29 -20.81 -17.66
C ALA A 166 -0.53 -20.41 -16.41
N PRO A 167 -1.20 -21.34 -15.70
CA PRO A 167 -1.90 -20.99 -14.44
C PRO A 167 -0.98 -20.50 -13.35
N LEU A 168 0.22 -21.08 -13.18
CA LEU A 168 1.20 -20.61 -12.21
C LEU A 168 1.75 -19.22 -12.60
N TYR A 169 2.03 -19.01 -13.90
CA TYR A 169 2.43 -17.69 -14.37
C TYR A 169 1.33 -16.65 -14.09
N SER A 170 0.06 -17.00 -14.32
CA SER A 170 -1.08 -16.11 -14.01
C SER A 170 -1.19 -15.78 -12.51
N GLN A 171 -0.91 -16.74 -11.63
CA GLN A 171 -0.82 -16.53 -10.19
C GLN A 171 0.34 -15.58 -9.83
N PHE A 172 1.50 -15.75 -10.45
CA PHE A 172 2.62 -14.80 -10.27
C PHE A 172 2.32 -13.43 -10.83
N GLY A 173 1.62 -13.36 -11.97
CA GLY A 173 1.10 -12.12 -12.53
C GLY A 173 0.18 -11.38 -11.55
N GLN A 174 -0.70 -12.11 -10.86
CA GLN A 174 -1.53 -11.55 -9.80
C GLN A 174 -0.67 -10.98 -8.65
N ILE A 175 0.39 -11.68 -8.23
CA ILE A 175 1.31 -11.18 -7.20
C ILE A 175 1.99 -9.88 -7.65
N ALA A 176 2.52 -9.85 -8.87
CA ALA A 176 3.14 -8.65 -9.42
C ALA A 176 2.16 -7.48 -9.49
N ASN A 177 0.96 -7.70 -10.01
CA ASN A 177 -0.03 -6.64 -10.22
C ASN A 177 -0.69 -6.17 -8.91
N ASN A 178 -1.01 -7.07 -7.97
CA ASN A 178 -1.76 -6.70 -6.77
C ASN A 178 -0.89 -6.49 -5.52
N MET A 179 0.24 -7.18 -5.39
CA MET A 179 1.10 -7.06 -4.21
C MET A 179 2.30 -6.17 -4.47
N CYS A 180 2.99 -6.33 -5.62
CA CYS A 180 4.05 -5.41 -6.01
C CYS A 180 3.49 -4.10 -6.59
N ILE A 181 2.19 -4.05 -6.92
CA ILE A 181 1.53 -2.93 -7.59
C ILE A 181 2.34 -2.48 -8.80
N ASN A 182 2.68 -3.45 -9.66
CA ASN A 182 3.50 -3.21 -10.85
C ASN A 182 3.18 -4.21 -11.97
N LEU A 183 3.70 -3.94 -13.16
CA LEU A 183 3.64 -4.84 -14.30
C LEU A 183 4.62 -6.01 -14.12
N THR A 184 4.33 -7.18 -14.68
CA THR A 184 5.13 -8.40 -14.47
C THR A 184 6.57 -8.24 -14.96
N ASP A 185 6.73 -7.58 -16.12
CA ASP A 185 8.02 -7.33 -16.78
C ASP A 185 8.78 -6.11 -16.21
N LEU A 186 8.21 -5.39 -15.26
CA LEU A 186 8.84 -4.28 -14.55
C LEU A 186 9.02 -4.55 -13.04
N ALA A 187 8.25 -5.46 -12.46
CA ALA A 187 8.35 -5.80 -11.04
C ALA A 187 9.72 -6.37 -10.69
N CYS A 188 10.29 -5.93 -9.57
CA CYS A 188 11.55 -6.46 -9.05
C CYS A 188 11.38 -7.91 -8.57
N ALA A 189 12.21 -8.83 -9.06
CA ALA A 189 12.17 -10.23 -8.71
C ALA A 189 12.42 -10.46 -7.21
N GLY A 190 13.40 -9.78 -6.62
CA GLY A 190 13.69 -9.89 -5.20
C GLY A 190 12.51 -9.51 -4.33
N GLU A 191 11.80 -8.43 -4.66
CA GLU A 191 10.58 -8.02 -3.93
C GLU A 191 9.45 -9.05 -4.09
N ALA A 192 9.21 -9.56 -5.30
CA ALA A 192 8.18 -10.56 -5.56
C ALA A 192 8.43 -11.84 -4.76
N VAL A 193 9.68 -12.32 -4.71
CA VAL A 193 10.06 -13.51 -3.92
C VAL A 193 9.94 -13.25 -2.42
N ARG A 194 10.37 -12.09 -1.90
CA ARG A 194 10.19 -11.73 -0.47
C ARG A 194 8.72 -11.72 -0.10
N MET A 195 7.86 -11.12 -0.92
CA MET A 195 6.40 -11.09 -0.69
C MET A 195 5.79 -12.48 -0.71
N PHE A 196 6.21 -13.32 -1.66
CA PHE A 196 5.77 -14.71 -1.73
C PHE A 196 6.17 -15.50 -0.47
N GLN A 197 7.42 -15.34 0.00
CA GLN A 197 7.90 -15.98 1.21
C GLN A 197 7.17 -15.47 2.46
N ASP A 198 6.92 -14.18 2.56
CA ASP A 198 6.17 -13.60 3.69
C ASP A 198 4.74 -14.14 3.70
N ALA A 199 4.07 -14.19 2.56
CA ALA A 199 2.74 -14.77 2.44
C ALA A 199 2.70 -16.26 2.81
N THR A 200 3.74 -17.01 2.44
CA THR A 200 3.85 -18.45 2.76
C THR A 200 4.18 -18.66 4.24
N ARG A 201 5.11 -17.89 4.81
CA ARG A 201 5.59 -18.04 6.19
C ARG A 201 4.56 -17.59 7.23
N ILE A 202 3.86 -16.51 6.96
CA ILE A 202 2.87 -15.95 7.90
C ILE A 202 1.57 -16.73 7.80
N GLY A 203 1.43 -17.52 6.73
CA GLY A 203 0.17 -18.10 6.33
C GLY A 203 -0.78 -16.99 5.85
N MET A 204 -1.71 -17.33 4.99
CA MET A 204 -2.82 -16.43 4.68
C MET A 204 -3.80 -16.33 5.88
N ASP A 205 -3.31 -16.52 7.12
CA ASP A 205 -4.06 -16.46 8.37
C ASP A 205 -4.60 -15.06 8.63
N GLY A 206 -5.33 -14.65 7.69
CA GLY A 206 -6.23 -13.57 7.85
C GLY A 206 -5.65 -12.22 7.48
N CYS A 207 -6.07 -11.80 6.34
CA CYS A 207 -6.33 -10.38 6.18
C CYS A 207 -7.28 -9.93 7.30
N GLY A 208 -7.13 -8.70 7.76
CA GLY A 208 -7.95 -8.14 8.81
C GLY A 208 -8.60 -6.83 8.39
N TYR A 209 -9.59 -6.45 9.18
CA TYR A 209 -10.28 -5.18 9.05
C TYR A 209 -10.39 -4.52 10.42
N SER A 210 -10.40 -3.21 10.50
CA SER A 210 -10.56 -2.51 11.77
C SER A 210 -12.03 -2.16 12.01
N VAL A 211 -12.51 -2.34 13.21
CA VAL A 211 -13.82 -1.87 13.65
C VAL A 211 -13.91 -0.35 13.45
N GLY A 212 -14.90 0.10 12.71
CA GLY A 212 -15.08 1.50 12.35
C GLY A 212 -14.19 1.98 11.19
N GLY A 213 -13.54 1.05 10.48
CA GLY A 213 -12.72 1.31 9.30
C GLY A 213 -11.22 1.40 9.59
N LEU A 214 -10.42 1.19 8.56
CA LEU A 214 -8.95 1.10 8.68
C LEU A 214 -8.29 2.40 9.17
N GLY A 215 -8.89 3.57 8.86
CA GLY A 215 -8.38 4.87 9.30
C GLY A 215 -8.35 5.02 10.82
N ARG A 216 -9.24 4.33 11.54
CA ARG A 216 -9.31 4.36 12.99
C ARG A 216 -7.98 3.99 13.66
N LEU A 217 -7.24 3.05 13.11
CA LEU A 217 -5.94 2.63 13.64
C LEU A 217 -4.92 3.78 13.66
N TYR A 218 -4.92 4.60 12.61
CA TYR A 218 -4.00 5.73 12.50
C TYR A 218 -4.48 6.93 13.32
N GLU A 219 -5.78 7.09 13.51
CA GLU A 219 -6.33 8.07 14.45
C GLU A 219 -5.90 7.74 15.90
N VAL A 220 -5.90 6.47 16.28
CA VAL A 220 -5.37 6.02 17.59
C VAL A 220 -3.89 6.37 17.75
N LEU A 221 -3.08 6.17 16.71
CA LEU A 221 -1.67 6.59 16.74
C LEU A 221 -1.52 8.12 16.86
N GLY A 222 -2.37 8.89 16.15
CA GLY A 222 -2.42 10.35 16.29
C GLY A 222 -2.76 10.79 17.73
N ASN A 223 -3.78 10.20 18.32
CA ASN A 223 -4.16 10.44 19.71
C ASN A 223 -3.04 10.04 20.69
N THR A 224 -2.27 9.00 20.35
CA THR A 224 -1.10 8.58 21.15
C THR A 224 -0.01 9.64 21.12
N VAL A 225 0.22 10.34 20.00
CA VAL A 225 1.16 11.47 19.96
C VAL A 225 0.78 12.50 21.01
N GLU A 226 -0.48 12.91 21.08
CA GLU A 226 -0.98 13.92 22.02
C GLU A 226 -0.95 13.40 23.47
N ALA A 227 -1.38 12.16 23.71
CA ALA A 227 -1.36 11.54 25.05
C ALA A 227 0.07 11.42 25.62
N LYS A 228 1.09 11.39 24.77
CA LYS A 228 2.51 11.35 25.14
C LYS A 228 3.16 12.75 25.16
N GLY A 229 2.38 13.81 25.08
CA GLY A 229 2.84 15.21 25.20
C GLY A 229 3.35 15.82 23.89
N GLY A 230 3.15 15.15 22.75
CA GLY A 230 3.34 15.75 21.43
C GLY A 230 2.16 16.63 21.02
N GLU A 231 2.24 17.24 19.85
CA GLU A 231 1.18 18.06 19.25
C GLU A 231 0.85 17.55 17.84
N VAL A 232 -0.43 17.49 17.49
CA VAL A 232 -0.91 17.14 16.15
C VAL A 232 -1.66 18.33 15.56
N LEU A 233 -1.17 18.88 14.44
CA LEU A 233 -1.82 19.95 13.70
C LEU A 233 -2.39 19.39 12.40
N THR A 234 -3.68 19.19 12.36
CA THR A 234 -4.44 18.89 11.14
C THR A 234 -4.85 20.17 10.41
N ARG A 235 -5.38 20.04 9.17
CA ARG A 235 -5.77 21.17 8.29
C ARG A 235 -4.64 22.20 8.13
N THR A 236 -3.41 21.75 8.24
CA THR A 236 -2.22 22.58 8.18
C THR A 236 -1.25 22.04 7.14
N ARG A 237 -1.15 22.72 6.00
CA ARG A 237 -0.21 22.35 4.95
C ARG A 237 1.17 22.94 5.27
N VAL A 238 2.19 22.09 5.26
CA VAL A 238 3.58 22.55 5.21
C VAL A 238 3.86 23.02 3.79
N GLU A 239 4.27 24.26 3.65
CA GLU A 239 4.59 24.89 2.36
C GLU A 239 6.06 24.74 2.01
N SER A 240 6.93 24.80 3.03
CA SER A 240 8.36 24.54 2.87
C SER A 240 9.01 24.00 4.15
N ILE A 241 10.10 23.26 3.96
CA ILE A 241 11.04 22.85 5.00
C ILE A 241 12.20 23.85 4.95
N THR A 242 12.44 24.53 6.06
CA THR A 242 13.46 25.58 6.13
C THR A 242 14.85 25.00 6.37
N VAL A 243 15.83 25.54 5.63
CA VAL A 243 17.25 25.06 5.63
C VAL A 243 18.17 26.25 5.87
N SER A 244 19.22 26.08 6.67
CA SER A 244 20.34 26.97 6.84
C SER A 244 21.62 26.15 7.07
N ASP A 245 22.71 26.50 6.40
CA ASP A 245 24.02 25.86 6.57
C ASP A 245 23.96 24.31 6.44
N ASP A 246 23.32 23.83 5.37
CA ASP A 246 23.10 22.40 5.06
C ASP A 246 22.37 21.62 6.16
N ARG A 247 21.55 22.32 6.94
CA ARG A 247 20.79 21.75 8.04
C ARG A 247 19.34 22.23 8.00
N VAL A 248 18.40 21.33 8.30
CA VAL A 248 17.01 21.73 8.51
C VAL A 248 16.88 22.56 9.81
N THR A 249 16.00 23.55 9.79
CA THR A 249 15.75 24.44 10.94
C THR A 249 14.29 24.45 11.36
N GLY A 250 13.41 23.85 10.58
CA GLY A 250 11.97 23.77 10.84
C GLY A 250 11.15 23.71 9.58
N VAL A 251 9.92 24.19 9.67
CA VAL A 251 8.96 24.23 8.55
C VAL A 251 8.20 25.55 8.55
N ALA A 252 7.75 25.98 7.35
CA ALA A 252 6.85 27.11 7.16
C ALA A 252 5.46 26.61 6.71
N THR A 253 4.43 27.28 7.25
CA THR A 253 3.02 27.07 6.94
C THR A 253 2.32 28.42 6.79
N LYS A 254 1.08 28.47 6.31
CA LYS A 254 0.27 29.69 6.33
C LYS A 254 -0.03 30.23 7.74
N GLN A 255 0.08 29.36 8.76
CA GLN A 255 -0.16 29.72 10.16
C GLN A 255 1.10 30.27 10.87
N GLY A 256 2.26 30.22 10.20
CA GLY A 256 3.54 30.66 10.71
C GLY A 256 4.64 29.60 10.61
N GLU A 257 5.77 29.90 11.24
CA GLU A 257 6.94 29.01 11.26
C GLU A 257 7.00 28.20 12.54
N PHE A 258 7.39 26.92 12.40
CA PHE A 258 7.68 26.02 13.50
C PHE A 258 9.14 25.60 13.41
N LYS A 259 9.87 25.70 14.53
CA LYS A 259 11.30 25.40 14.57
C LYS A 259 11.58 24.03 15.17
N ALA A 260 12.45 23.28 14.51
CA ALA A 260 13.02 22.04 15.02
C ALA A 260 14.36 21.76 14.36
N PRO A 261 15.33 21.19 15.08
CA PRO A 261 16.60 20.77 14.52
C PRO A 261 16.51 19.45 13.73
N ILE A 262 15.35 18.79 13.77
CA ILE A 262 15.08 17.53 13.06
C ILE A 262 13.72 17.64 12.39
N VAL A 263 13.68 17.26 11.09
CA VAL A 263 12.44 17.14 10.32
C VAL A 263 12.38 15.74 9.70
N VAL A 264 11.25 15.06 9.88
CA VAL A 264 10.94 13.78 9.21
C VAL A 264 9.83 14.04 8.21
N SER A 265 10.06 13.74 6.94
CA SER A 265 9.03 13.89 5.91
C SER A 265 8.41 12.54 5.54
N ASN A 266 7.08 12.50 5.61
CA ASN A 266 6.23 11.43 5.08
C ASN A 266 5.46 11.88 3.83
N ALA A 267 5.91 12.96 3.19
CA ALA A 267 5.27 13.51 1.99
C ALA A 267 5.72 12.81 0.69
N GLY A 268 6.62 11.83 0.79
CA GLY A 268 7.32 11.20 -0.32
C GLY A 268 8.66 11.90 -0.62
N ILE A 269 9.62 11.13 -1.15
CA ILE A 269 10.98 11.65 -1.37
C ILE A 269 11.01 12.74 -2.45
N GLN A 270 10.32 12.53 -3.58
CA GLN A 270 10.28 13.49 -4.69
C GLN A 270 9.58 14.81 -4.29
N PRO A 271 8.36 14.82 -3.73
CA PRO A 271 7.75 16.05 -3.23
C PRO A 271 8.60 16.74 -2.16
N THR A 272 9.28 15.99 -1.32
CA THR A 272 10.14 16.56 -0.28
C THR A 272 11.34 17.28 -0.87
N VAL A 273 12.09 16.62 -1.76
CA VAL A 273 13.32 17.17 -2.33
C VAL A 273 13.03 18.28 -3.35
N LEU A 274 12.08 18.02 -4.26
CA LEU A 274 11.86 18.92 -5.40
C LEU A 274 10.99 20.14 -5.08
N LYS A 275 10.15 20.05 -4.00
CA LYS A 275 9.20 21.12 -3.66
C LYS A 275 9.36 21.62 -2.23
N LEU A 276 9.26 20.76 -1.21
CA LEU A 276 9.21 21.22 0.18
C LEU A 276 10.54 21.78 0.67
N VAL A 277 11.65 21.16 0.31
CA VAL A 277 13.00 21.66 0.59
C VAL A 277 13.47 22.58 -0.53
N GLY A 278 13.33 22.14 -1.77
CA GLY A 278 13.81 22.81 -2.98
C GLY A 278 15.16 22.29 -3.44
N GLU A 279 15.29 22.12 -4.76
CA GLU A 279 16.46 21.51 -5.43
C GLU A 279 17.78 22.22 -5.12
N GLN A 280 17.73 23.53 -4.89
CA GLN A 280 18.90 24.39 -4.62
C GLN A 280 19.67 24.01 -3.34
N HIS A 281 19.08 23.20 -2.46
CA HIS A 281 19.70 22.75 -1.21
C HIS A 281 20.39 21.39 -1.33
N PHE A 282 20.44 20.81 -2.53
CA PHE A 282 21.03 19.50 -2.78
C PHE A 282 22.03 19.54 -3.93
N ASP A 283 22.96 18.57 -3.93
CA ASP A 283 23.83 18.36 -5.07
C ASP A 283 23.03 17.98 -6.32
N ARG A 284 23.48 18.42 -7.49
CA ARG A 284 22.81 18.13 -8.78
C ARG A 284 22.64 16.64 -9.04
N SER A 285 23.64 15.82 -8.66
CA SER A 285 23.59 14.37 -8.79
C SER A 285 22.47 13.75 -7.96
N TYR A 286 22.26 14.24 -6.73
CA TYR A 286 21.17 13.76 -5.88
C TYR A 286 19.80 14.20 -6.41
N VAL A 287 19.69 15.43 -6.91
CA VAL A 287 18.46 15.92 -7.54
C VAL A 287 18.10 15.08 -8.77
N SER A 288 19.09 14.80 -9.65
CA SER A 288 18.89 13.93 -10.82
C SER A 288 18.42 12.54 -10.38
N TYR A 289 19.12 11.91 -9.45
CA TYR A 289 18.72 10.62 -8.88
C TYR A 289 17.28 10.61 -8.38
N VAL A 290 16.86 11.66 -7.63
CA VAL A 290 15.49 11.74 -7.11
C VAL A 290 14.45 11.95 -8.23
N LYS A 291 14.79 12.69 -9.29
CA LYS A 291 13.92 12.87 -10.47
C LYS A 291 13.76 11.58 -11.27
N ASP A 292 14.80 10.76 -11.32
CA ASP A 292 14.83 9.50 -12.08
C ASP A 292 14.10 8.35 -11.34
N LEU A 293 13.73 8.53 -10.07
CA LEU A 293 12.95 7.55 -9.34
C LEU A 293 11.59 7.31 -9.99
N VAL A 294 11.29 6.05 -10.28
CA VAL A 294 10.09 5.63 -10.99
C VAL A 294 8.90 5.59 -10.02
N PRO A 295 7.77 6.26 -10.34
CA PRO A 295 6.55 6.17 -9.54
C PRO A 295 5.92 4.78 -9.65
N GLY A 296 5.28 4.32 -8.59
CA GLY A 296 4.49 3.09 -8.59
C GLY A 296 3.23 3.22 -9.42
N MET A 297 2.61 2.09 -9.73
CA MET A 297 1.32 2.07 -10.39
C MET A 297 0.21 2.54 -9.45
N GLY A 298 -0.90 2.94 -10.02
CA GLY A 298 -2.13 3.26 -9.33
C GLY A 298 -3.07 2.06 -9.22
N PHE A 299 -4.16 2.27 -8.53
CA PHE A 299 -5.21 1.28 -8.38
C PHE A 299 -6.58 1.95 -8.54
N ILE A 300 -7.37 1.49 -9.50
CA ILE A 300 -8.75 1.96 -9.65
C ILE A 300 -9.61 1.11 -8.74
N GLY A 301 -10.28 1.76 -7.79
CA GLY A 301 -11.20 1.10 -6.87
C GLY A 301 -12.64 1.55 -7.07
N GLY A 302 -13.54 0.59 -7.31
CA GLY A 302 -14.98 0.78 -7.23
C GLY A 302 -15.48 0.58 -5.81
N ARG A 303 -16.40 1.43 -5.38
CA ARG A 303 -17.19 1.32 -4.15
C ARG A 303 -18.62 1.07 -4.56
N TYR A 304 -19.11 -0.09 -4.20
CA TYR A 304 -20.46 -0.54 -4.59
C TYR A 304 -21.32 -0.63 -3.34
N PHE A 305 -22.34 0.20 -3.33
CA PHE A 305 -23.35 0.26 -2.29
C PHE A 305 -24.50 -0.66 -2.71
N LEU A 306 -24.64 -1.80 -2.01
CA LEU A 306 -25.58 -2.83 -2.40
C LEU A 306 -26.83 -2.76 -1.54
N SER A 307 -28.00 -2.83 -2.18
CA SER A 307 -29.32 -2.81 -1.55
C SER A 307 -29.62 -4.06 -0.71
N ARG A 308 -28.89 -5.15 -0.96
CA ARG A 308 -29.00 -6.43 -0.25
C ARG A 308 -27.66 -7.19 -0.27
N PRO A 309 -27.43 -8.12 0.67
CA PRO A 309 -26.29 -9.02 0.62
C PRO A 309 -26.37 -9.95 -0.59
N VAL A 310 -25.29 -10.01 -1.37
CA VAL A 310 -25.10 -10.89 -2.54
C VAL A 310 -23.85 -11.74 -2.36
N LEU A 311 -22.81 -11.17 -1.81
CA LEU A 311 -21.50 -11.80 -1.64
C LEU A 311 -21.37 -12.33 -0.20
N GLN A 312 -21.02 -13.61 -0.04
CA GLN A 312 -21.02 -14.27 1.27
C GLN A 312 -19.66 -14.22 1.96
N ASP A 313 -18.58 -14.11 1.19
CA ASP A 313 -17.22 -14.19 1.69
C ASP A 313 -16.64 -12.80 2.03
N ASN A 314 -15.56 -12.77 2.81
CA ASN A 314 -14.88 -11.52 3.17
C ASN A 314 -14.05 -10.97 2.01
N LEU A 315 -13.35 -11.87 1.31
CA LEU A 315 -12.36 -11.52 0.30
C LEU A 315 -12.59 -12.31 -0.99
N TYR A 316 -12.36 -11.65 -2.10
CA TYR A 316 -12.39 -12.26 -3.43
C TYR A 316 -11.14 -11.87 -4.21
N SER A 317 -10.58 -12.86 -4.91
CA SER A 317 -9.49 -12.70 -5.86
C SER A 317 -9.92 -13.31 -7.19
N VAL A 318 -9.82 -12.56 -8.27
CA VAL A 318 -10.21 -13.03 -9.61
C VAL A 318 -9.04 -12.80 -10.56
N TYR A 319 -8.64 -13.85 -11.26
CA TYR A 319 -7.54 -13.80 -12.21
C TYR A 319 -7.72 -14.85 -13.32
N SER A 320 -6.96 -14.70 -14.40
CA SER A 320 -7.01 -15.60 -15.54
C SER A 320 -5.70 -15.55 -16.31
N ASP A 321 -5.54 -16.42 -17.30
CA ASP A 321 -4.39 -16.43 -18.21
C ASP A 321 -4.30 -15.14 -19.07
N THR A 322 -5.34 -14.34 -19.10
CA THR A 322 -5.41 -13.10 -19.88
C THR A 322 -5.53 -11.83 -19.01
N ALA A 323 -5.72 -11.96 -17.70
CA ALA A 323 -6.00 -10.82 -16.83
C ALA A 323 -4.74 -10.08 -16.34
N TRP A 324 -3.61 -10.78 -16.17
CA TRP A 324 -2.38 -10.17 -15.69
C TRP A 324 -1.79 -9.17 -16.69
N LEU A 325 -1.11 -8.15 -16.19
CA LEU A 325 -0.58 -7.04 -16.97
C LEU A 325 0.94 -7.04 -16.99
N ASN A 326 1.45 -7.01 -18.23
CA ASN A 326 2.80 -6.57 -18.56
C ASN A 326 2.71 -5.24 -19.33
N LEU A 327 3.82 -4.66 -19.70
CA LEU A 327 3.88 -3.38 -20.40
C LEU A 327 3.08 -3.39 -21.72
N GLU A 328 3.17 -4.45 -22.51
CA GLU A 328 2.44 -4.56 -23.78
C GLU A 328 0.91 -4.51 -23.58
N ARG A 329 0.40 -5.35 -22.67
CA ARG A 329 -1.04 -5.40 -22.36
C ARG A 329 -1.52 -4.09 -21.73
N TYR A 330 -0.71 -3.52 -20.86
CA TYR A 330 -0.99 -2.24 -20.23
C TYR A 330 -1.10 -1.11 -21.26
N LEU A 331 -0.19 -1.01 -22.23
CA LEU A 331 -0.23 0.03 -23.27
C LEU A 331 -1.48 -0.07 -24.13
N LYS A 332 -1.97 -1.28 -24.46
CA LYS A 332 -3.24 -1.48 -25.16
C LYS A 332 -4.43 -0.92 -24.37
N ILE A 333 -4.46 -1.15 -23.05
CA ILE A 333 -5.50 -0.58 -22.17
C ILE A 333 -5.42 0.95 -22.15
N LYS A 334 -4.23 1.51 -22.07
CA LYS A 334 -4.00 2.96 -22.08
C LYS A 334 -4.48 3.61 -23.40
N GLU A 335 -4.40 2.90 -24.50
CA GLU A 335 -4.96 3.31 -25.79
C GLU A 335 -6.50 3.18 -25.85
N GLY A 336 -7.13 2.63 -24.81
CA GLY A 336 -8.58 2.46 -24.67
C GLY A 336 -9.10 1.11 -25.16
N GLN A 337 -8.21 0.14 -25.43
CA GLN A 337 -8.64 -1.22 -25.71
C GLN A 337 -9.13 -1.87 -24.41
N GLN A 338 -10.40 -2.24 -24.37
CA GLN A 338 -10.96 -2.94 -23.24
C GLN A 338 -10.40 -4.37 -23.16
N PRO A 339 -9.76 -4.77 -22.05
CA PRO A 339 -9.33 -6.14 -21.85
C PRO A 339 -10.56 -7.05 -21.67
N ARG A 340 -10.39 -8.34 -21.96
CA ARG A 340 -11.44 -9.35 -21.71
C ARG A 340 -11.75 -9.47 -20.21
N ASP A 341 -10.72 -9.47 -19.40
CA ASP A 341 -10.75 -9.53 -17.94
C ASP A 341 -9.50 -8.83 -17.37
N VAL A 342 -9.56 -8.52 -16.10
CA VAL A 342 -8.47 -7.91 -15.34
C VAL A 342 -8.30 -8.67 -14.02
N VAL A 343 -7.12 -8.59 -13.44
CA VAL A 343 -6.92 -9.10 -12.08
C VAL A 343 -7.73 -8.23 -11.12
N ILE A 344 -8.64 -8.85 -10.36
CA ILE A 344 -9.50 -8.15 -9.41
C ILE A 344 -9.15 -8.61 -7.99
N PHE A 345 -9.00 -7.65 -7.10
CA PHE A 345 -9.04 -7.86 -5.68
C PHE A 345 -10.29 -7.18 -5.11
N ALA A 346 -11.08 -7.92 -4.32
CA ALA A 346 -12.30 -7.37 -3.76
C ALA A 346 -12.47 -7.73 -2.28
N THR A 347 -13.03 -6.79 -1.53
CA THR A 347 -13.29 -6.91 -0.10
C THR A 347 -14.72 -6.49 0.19
N VAL A 348 -15.45 -7.35 0.89
CA VAL A 348 -16.79 -7.04 1.39
C VAL A 348 -16.66 -6.57 2.83
N THR A 349 -16.49 -5.26 3.02
CA THR A 349 -16.17 -4.68 4.32
C THR A 349 -17.26 -4.94 5.36
N SER A 350 -18.52 -4.94 4.96
CA SER A 350 -19.66 -5.26 5.83
C SER A 350 -19.72 -6.73 6.27
N ASN A 351 -19.02 -7.65 5.60
CA ASN A 351 -18.88 -9.03 6.06
C ASN A 351 -17.81 -9.18 7.15
N PHE A 352 -16.93 -8.19 7.31
CA PHE A 352 -16.05 -8.07 8.48
C PHE A 352 -16.79 -7.34 9.61
N ASP A 353 -17.19 -6.11 9.35
CA ASP A 353 -17.86 -5.22 10.29
C ASP A 353 -19.28 -4.90 9.79
N PRO A 354 -20.32 -5.53 10.36
CA PRO A 354 -21.70 -5.26 9.93
C PRO A 354 -22.10 -3.79 10.04
N THR A 355 -21.40 -2.98 10.84
CA THR A 355 -21.66 -1.54 10.95
C THR A 355 -21.13 -0.73 9.76
N ALA A 356 -20.36 -1.36 8.88
CA ALA A 356 -19.86 -0.72 7.65
C ALA A 356 -20.93 -0.51 6.57
N ALA A 357 -22.13 -1.07 6.76
CA ALA A 357 -23.30 -0.84 5.91
C ALA A 357 -24.58 -0.70 6.73
N PRO A 358 -25.61 -0.01 6.22
CA PRO A 358 -26.93 -0.02 6.86
C PRO A 358 -27.52 -1.44 6.98
N PRO A 359 -28.39 -1.70 7.97
CA PRO A 359 -29.02 -3.02 8.13
C PRO A 359 -29.65 -3.55 6.83
N GLY A 360 -29.33 -4.80 6.48
CA GLY A 360 -29.84 -5.46 5.28
C GLY A 360 -29.12 -5.06 3.96
N LYS A 361 -28.15 -4.16 4.03
CA LYS A 361 -27.30 -3.73 2.89
C LYS A 361 -25.90 -4.30 2.97
N GLN A 362 -25.13 -4.12 1.89
CA GLN A 362 -23.76 -4.63 1.81
C GLN A 362 -22.82 -3.61 1.16
N MET A 363 -21.56 -3.57 1.59
CA MET A 363 -20.53 -2.71 1.05
C MET A 363 -19.43 -3.55 0.41
N LEU A 364 -19.26 -3.38 -0.91
CA LEU A 364 -18.21 -4.03 -1.69
C LEU A 364 -17.18 -2.98 -2.14
N LEU A 365 -15.93 -3.27 -1.90
CA LEU A 365 -14.78 -2.60 -2.53
C LEU A 365 -14.16 -3.58 -3.51
N MET A 366 -13.92 -3.17 -4.75
CA MET A 366 -13.13 -3.96 -5.69
C MET A 366 -12.26 -3.06 -6.55
N GLY A 367 -11.14 -3.58 -7.04
CA GLY A 367 -10.27 -2.78 -7.86
C GLY A 367 -9.25 -3.58 -8.63
N SER A 368 -8.55 -2.89 -9.51
CA SER A 368 -7.53 -3.39 -10.40
C SER A 368 -6.42 -2.37 -10.63
N LEU A 369 -5.28 -2.87 -11.13
CA LEU A 369 -4.11 -2.06 -11.44
C LEU A 369 -4.40 -1.07 -12.59
N CYS A 370 -3.82 0.13 -12.49
CA CYS A 370 -3.82 1.15 -13.54
C CYS A 370 -2.56 2.02 -13.44
N SER A 371 -2.39 2.97 -14.37
CA SER A 371 -1.33 3.97 -14.23
C SER A 371 -1.52 4.85 -12.98
N PRO A 372 -0.48 5.51 -12.49
CA PRO A 372 -0.60 6.45 -11.36
C PRO A 372 -1.37 7.74 -11.74
N TYR A 373 -1.59 7.97 -13.02
CA TYR A 373 -2.33 9.11 -13.54
C TYR A 373 -3.14 8.73 -14.79
N PRO A 374 -4.18 7.87 -14.64
CA PRO A 374 -4.97 7.36 -15.76
C PRO A 374 -5.84 8.45 -16.38
N ASP A 375 -6.02 8.40 -17.69
CA ASP A 375 -7.05 9.16 -18.38
C ASP A 375 -8.42 8.47 -18.29
N GLU A 376 -9.46 9.13 -18.80
CA GLU A 376 -10.83 8.59 -18.78
C GLU A 376 -10.98 7.29 -19.59
N LYS A 377 -10.18 7.09 -20.64
CA LYS A 377 -10.23 5.87 -21.47
C LYS A 377 -9.69 4.68 -20.69
N GLU A 378 -8.52 4.85 -20.06
CA GLU A 378 -7.92 3.82 -19.23
C GLU A 378 -8.84 3.47 -18.06
N MET A 379 -9.35 4.49 -17.34
CA MET A 379 -10.28 4.28 -16.23
C MET A 379 -11.51 3.49 -16.65
N LYS A 380 -12.14 3.87 -17.77
CA LYS A 380 -13.32 3.18 -18.30
C LYS A 380 -12.99 1.74 -18.72
N ALA A 381 -11.87 1.51 -19.39
CA ALA A 381 -11.49 0.18 -19.86
C ALA A 381 -11.33 -0.80 -18.70
N VAL A 382 -10.59 -0.39 -17.65
CA VAL A 382 -10.33 -1.22 -16.46
C VAL A 382 -11.61 -1.45 -15.64
N THR A 383 -12.38 -0.39 -15.36
CA THR A 383 -13.61 -0.52 -14.53
C THR A 383 -14.67 -1.35 -15.24
N SER A 384 -14.88 -1.16 -16.55
CA SER A 384 -15.84 -1.95 -17.30
C SER A 384 -15.46 -3.43 -17.36
N ALA A 385 -14.16 -3.75 -17.55
CA ALA A 385 -13.71 -5.13 -17.56
C ALA A 385 -13.88 -5.79 -16.16
N ALA A 386 -13.57 -5.06 -15.10
CA ALA A 386 -13.76 -5.55 -13.73
C ALA A 386 -15.23 -5.82 -13.41
N GLU A 387 -16.14 -4.90 -13.77
CA GLU A 387 -17.58 -5.09 -13.58
C GLU A 387 -18.13 -6.25 -14.38
N GLN A 388 -17.82 -6.34 -15.68
CA GLN A 388 -18.27 -7.43 -16.54
C GLN A 388 -17.80 -8.78 -16.00
N THR A 389 -16.54 -8.88 -15.55
CA THR A 389 -16.01 -10.10 -14.95
C THR A 389 -16.78 -10.49 -13.67
N MET A 390 -17.03 -9.52 -12.79
CA MET A 390 -17.78 -9.78 -11.56
C MET A 390 -19.26 -10.11 -11.81
N PHE A 391 -19.89 -9.51 -12.81
CA PHE A 391 -21.28 -9.82 -13.17
C PHE A 391 -21.41 -11.20 -13.86
N GLU A 392 -20.38 -11.62 -14.62
CA GLU A 392 -20.31 -12.98 -15.14
C GLU A 392 -20.25 -14.03 -14.02
N ILE A 393 -19.44 -13.77 -12.98
CA ILE A 393 -19.28 -14.68 -11.82
C ILE A 393 -20.49 -14.60 -10.88
N PHE A 394 -21.04 -13.40 -10.67
CA PHE A 394 -22.14 -13.11 -9.75
C PHE A 394 -23.27 -12.34 -10.48
N PRO A 395 -24.14 -13.03 -11.23
CA PRO A 395 -25.18 -12.36 -12.02
C PRO A 395 -26.15 -11.49 -11.21
N GLU A 396 -26.34 -11.80 -9.93
CA GLU A 396 -27.20 -11.02 -9.04
C GLU A 396 -26.58 -9.68 -8.58
N LEU A 397 -25.26 -9.50 -8.75
CA LEU A 397 -24.54 -8.35 -8.24
C LEU A 397 -25.02 -7.06 -8.92
N GLU A 398 -25.16 -7.06 -10.23
CA GLU A 398 -25.59 -5.87 -11.00
C GLU A 398 -26.93 -5.33 -10.48
N SER A 399 -27.92 -6.22 -10.29
CA SER A 399 -29.26 -5.83 -9.81
C SER A 399 -29.30 -5.38 -8.35
N ALA A 400 -28.26 -5.69 -7.57
CA ALA A 400 -28.16 -5.30 -6.17
C ALA A 400 -27.49 -3.92 -5.98
N ILE A 401 -26.79 -3.40 -7.00
CA ILE A 401 -26.11 -2.10 -6.90
C ILE A 401 -27.13 -0.98 -6.88
N GLU A 402 -27.22 -0.24 -5.75
CA GLU A 402 -28.06 0.96 -5.64
C GLU A 402 -27.30 2.26 -5.94
N ASP A 403 -25.98 2.25 -5.72
CA ASP A 403 -25.08 3.37 -6.03
C ASP A 403 -23.65 2.85 -6.18
N ARG A 404 -22.81 3.55 -6.91
CA ARG A 404 -21.40 3.24 -7.07
C ARG A 404 -20.55 4.48 -7.20
N GLU A 405 -19.32 4.39 -6.71
CA GLU A 405 -18.30 5.42 -6.88
C GLU A 405 -17.01 4.79 -7.36
N TYR A 406 -16.38 5.42 -8.34
CA TYR A 406 -15.04 5.05 -8.76
C TYR A 406 -14.08 6.07 -8.16
N LEU A 407 -13.21 5.62 -7.26
CA LEU A 407 -12.11 6.42 -6.76
C LEU A 407 -10.83 5.92 -7.43
N GLY A 408 -10.25 6.77 -8.22
CA GLY A 408 -9.04 6.50 -8.95
C GLY A 408 -7.82 7.20 -8.35
N PRO A 409 -6.68 7.08 -9.02
CA PRO A 409 -5.45 7.76 -8.63
C PRO A 409 -5.58 9.27 -8.45
N HIS A 410 -6.41 9.95 -9.24
CA HIS A 410 -6.65 11.39 -9.08
C HIS A 410 -7.25 11.76 -7.73
N ASP A 411 -8.22 10.97 -7.26
CA ASP A 411 -8.87 11.18 -5.97
C ASP A 411 -7.87 10.96 -4.84
N VAL A 412 -7.09 9.87 -4.95
CA VAL A 412 -6.02 9.55 -4.00
C VAL A 412 -4.96 10.64 -3.96
N SER A 413 -4.53 11.15 -5.11
CA SER A 413 -3.55 12.25 -5.22
C SER A 413 -4.02 13.51 -4.50
N SER A 414 -5.29 13.90 -4.69
CA SER A 414 -5.85 15.12 -4.08
C SER A 414 -5.73 15.12 -2.55
N ILE A 415 -5.86 13.95 -1.94
CA ILE A 415 -5.85 13.76 -0.50
C ILE A 415 -4.43 13.42 0.01
N SER A 416 -3.68 12.58 -0.71
CA SER A 416 -2.44 12.03 -0.18
C SER A 416 -1.19 12.80 -0.59
N ARG A 417 -0.66 12.52 -1.77
CA ARG A 417 0.66 12.93 -2.21
C ARG A 417 0.58 14.05 -3.24
N ASP A 418 1.38 15.10 -3.08
CA ASP A 418 1.53 16.10 -4.13
C ASP A 418 2.30 15.48 -5.30
N HIS A 419 1.86 15.70 -6.52
CA HIS A 419 2.67 15.41 -7.69
C HIS A 419 3.56 16.59 -8.04
N VAL A 420 4.82 16.31 -8.29
CA VAL A 420 5.86 17.30 -8.58
C VAL A 420 6.52 17.05 -9.93
N LEU A 421 6.28 15.90 -10.52
CA LEU A 421 6.70 15.48 -11.85
C LEU A 421 5.46 15.00 -12.63
N PRO A 422 5.51 14.97 -13.97
CA PRO A 422 4.42 14.46 -14.78
C PRO A 422 4.05 13.01 -14.42
N ASN A 423 2.78 12.66 -14.54
CA ASN A 423 2.24 11.31 -14.33
C ASN A 423 2.50 10.72 -12.92
N GLN A 424 2.43 11.56 -11.90
CA GLN A 424 2.65 11.19 -10.51
C GLN A 424 1.51 11.65 -9.60
N GLY A 425 1.54 11.17 -8.35
CA GLY A 425 0.67 11.61 -7.26
C GLY A 425 -0.41 10.61 -6.90
N GLY A 426 -0.83 9.78 -7.86
CA GLY A 426 -1.86 8.77 -7.65
C GLY A 426 -1.35 7.35 -7.41
N GLU A 427 -0.07 7.18 -7.12
CA GLU A 427 0.52 5.89 -6.81
C GLU A 427 -0.19 5.23 -5.62
N ALA A 428 -0.49 3.93 -5.74
CA ALA A 428 -1.15 3.20 -4.66
C ALA A 428 -0.27 3.14 -3.39
N GLU A 429 1.03 2.90 -3.55
CA GLU A 429 1.95 2.71 -2.43
C GLU A 429 3.07 3.77 -2.34
N GLY A 430 3.52 4.32 -3.43
CA GLY A 430 4.64 5.26 -3.52
C GLY A 430 5.52 4.98 -4.73
N LEU A 431 6.83 4.85 -4.54
CA LEU A 431 7.75 4.50 -5.62
C LEU A 431 7.54 3.06 -6.09
N ALA A 432 7.77 2.82 -7.39
CA ALA A 432 7.66 1.50 -8.00
C ALA A 432 8.67 0.51 -7.42
N ARG A 433 8.23 -0.73 -7.30
CA ARG A 433 9.10 -1.86 -6.97
C ARG A 433 9.72 -2.43 -8.23
N VAL A 434 10.69 -1.69 -8.76
CA VAL A 434 11.45 -2.03 -9.97
C VAL A 434 12.91 -2.37 -9.63
N PRO A 435 13.63 -3.10 -10.50
CA PRO A 435 15.07 -3.31 -10.35
C PRO A 435 15.83 -2.00 -10.12
N GLY A 436 16.85 -2.04 -9.28
CA GLY A 436 17.68 -0.88 -8.94
C GLY A 436 17.04 0.16 -8.02
N GLN A 437 15.77 -0.03 -7.61
CA GLN A 437 15.01 0.89 -6.75
C GLN A 437 14.31 0.16 -5.58
N SER A 438 14.49 -1.15 -5.46
CA SER A 438 13.80 -2.02 -4.51
C SER A 438 14.79 -2.74 -3.59
N GLY A 439 14.30 -3.41 -2.57
CA GLY A 439 15.11 -4.20 -1.65
C GLY A 439 16.27 -3.38 -1.04
N SER A 440 17.49 -3.85 -1.22
CA SER A 440 18.73 -3.18 -0.80
C SER A 440 19.02 -1.87 -1.56
N ARG A 441 18.37 -1.68 -2.71
CA ARG A 441 18.51 -0.48 -3.55
C ARG A 441 17.48 0.61 -3.23
N LYS A 442 16.58 0.39 -2.29
CA LYS A 442 15.59 1.39 -1.88
C LYS A 442 16.26 2.70 -1.44
N PRO A 443 15.68 3.88 -1.78
CA PRO A 443 16.22 5.16 -1.36
C PRO A 443 16.44 5.23 0.15
N SER A 444 17.54 5.83 0.58
CA SER A 444 17.89 5.96 1.98
C SER A 444 16.83 6.76 2.76
N ALA A 445 16.51 6.32 3.97
CA ALA A 445 15.69 7.09 4.91
C ALA A 445 16.40 8.35 5.47
N LYS A 446 17.72 8.49 5.24
CA LYS A 446 18.49 9.69 5.60
C LYS A 446 18.69 10.57 4.38
N SER A 447 18.35 11.84 4.50
CA SER A 447 18.69 12.87 3.53
C SER A 447 20.19 13.24 3.59
N PRO A 448 20.77 13.76 2.50
CA PRO A 448 22.07 14.47 2.55
C PRO A 448 22.07 15.66 3.50
N LEU A 449 20.91 16.34 3.71
CA LEU A 449 20.81 17.45 4.64
C LEU A 449 20.81 16.99 6.09
N ARG A 450 21.57 17.66 6.93
CA ARG A 450 21.66 17.35 8.36
C ARG A 450 20.34 17.58 9.07
N GLY A 451 19.89 16.59 9.83
CA GLY A 451 18.63 16.62 10.57
C GLY A 451 17.39 16.30 9.74
N MET A 452 17.54 15.98 8.45
CA MET A 452 16.43 15.62 7.57
C MET A 452 16.35 14.10 7.39
N PHE A 453 15.13 13.54 7.53
CA PHE A 453 14.83 12.13 7.35
C PHE A 453 13.56 11.96 6.52
N TYR A 454 13.41 10.79 5.88
CA TYR A 454 12.23 10.38 5.14
C TYR A 454 11.61 9.13 5.78
N THR A 455 10.30 9.00 5.71
CA THR A 455 9.56 7.80 6.15
C THR A 455 8.41 7.49 5.20
N GLY A 456 7.94 6.25 5.22
CA GLY A 456 6.87 5.76 4.37
C GLY A 456 7.36 4.73 3.35
N GLY A 457 6.53 4.42 2.36
CA GLY A 457 6.81 3.36 1.36
C GLY A 457 7.94 3.68 0.38
N ASP A 458 8.34 4.97 0.26
CA ASP A 458 9.37 5.40 -0.70
C ASP A 458 10.79 5.04 -0.27
N THR A 459 11.03 4.70 0.99
CA THR A 459 12.38 4.64 1.56
C THR A 459 12.67 3.35 2.28
N ALA A 460 13.96 3.03 2.39
CA ALA A 460 14.44 1.85 3.11
C ALA A 460 13.99 1.84 4.58
N GLY A 461 13.89 0.64 5.14
CA GLY A 461 13.51 0.39 6.54
C GLY A 461 12.08 -0.09 6.72
N GLY A 462 11.28 -0.17 5.65
CA GLY A 462 9.99 -0.86 5.64
C GLY A 462 10.11 -2.30 5.15
N THR A 463 9.20 -3.16 5.57
CA THR A 463 9.02 -4.53 5.09
C THR A 463 7.54 -4.79 4.81
N GLY A 464 7.26 -5.66 3.84
CA GLY A 464 5.90 -6.02 3.45
C GLY A 464 5.29 -5.07 2.42
N VAL A 465 3.97 -4.95 2.42
CA VAL A 465 3.18 -4.26 1.40
C VAL A 465 2.42 -3.09 2.01
N GLY A 466 2.33 -1.98 1.31
CA GLY A 466 1.42 -0.86 1.60
C GLY A 466 1.58 -0.27 3.00
N SER A 467 0.50 -0.32 3.76
CA SER A 467 0.50 0.25 5.12
C SER A 467 1.42 -0.50 6.08
N ASN A 468 1.62 -1.80 5.89
CA ASN A 468 2.55 -2.60 6.69
C ASN A 468 3.98 -2.06 6.54
N GLU A 469 4.43 -1.90 5.30
CA GLU A 469 5.74 -1.33 4.99
C GLU A 469 5.90 0.09 5.56
N ALA A 470 4.90 0.95 5.34
CA ALA A 470 4.95 2.33 5.81
C ALA A 470 5.06 2.43 7.34
N VAL A 471 4.33 1.59 8.08
CA VAL A 471 4.40 1.55 9.55
C VAL A 471 5.77 1.06 10.03
N HIS A 472 6.31 -0.01 9.44
CA HIS A 472 7.67 -0.48 9.75
C HIS A 472 8.72 0.59 9.46
N SER A 473 8.62 1.30 8.32
CA SER A 473 9.45 2.46 8.01
C SER A 473 9.35 3.51 9.11
N GLY A 474 8.13 3.85 9.55
CA GLY A 474 7.87 4.81 10.64
C GLY A 474 8.59 4.44 11.94
N MET A 475 8.48 3.19 12.38
CA MET A 475 9.16 2.67 13.57
C MET A 475 10.69 2.75 13.45
N ASN A 476 11.24 2.32 12.31
CA ASN A 476 12.69 2.27 12.10
C ASN A 476 13.31 3.66 11.95
N VAL A 477 12.60 4.57 11.28
CA VAL A 477 13.00 5.98 11.18
C VAL A 477 12.94 6.65 12.55
N ALA A 478 11.91 6.41 13.36
CA ALA A 478 11.83 6.92 14.73
C ALA A 478 13.04 6.48 15.57
N ARG A 479 13.43 5.17 15.52
CA ARG A 479 14.64 4.67 16.19
C ARG A 479 15.91 5.37 15.71
N THR A 480 16.02 5.62 14.42
CA THR A 480 17.16 6.31 13.81
C THR A 480 17.23 7.77 14.26
N VAL A 481 16.10 8.47 14.24
CA VAL A 481 15.96 9.85 14.69
C VAL A 481 16.28 9.98 16.18
N PHE A 482 15.79 9.06 17.01
CA PHE A 482 16.06 9.07 18.44
C PHE A 482 17.56 8.91 18.76
N ARG A 483 18.26 8.00 18.06
CA ARG A 483 19.72 7.86 18.18
C ARG A 483 20.44 9.14 17.75
N TYR A 484 20.04 9.73 16.61
CA TYR A 484 20.60 10.98 16.13
C TYR A 484 20.38 12.14 17.11
N PHE A 485 19.19 12.24 17.70
CA PHE A 485 18.87 13.24 18.72
C PHE A 485 19.79 13.10 19.96
N LYS A 486 19.97 11.87 20.48
CA LYS A 486 20.84 11.61 21.61
C LYS A 486 22.29 11.98 21.36
N MET A 487 22.83 11.67 20.16
CA MET A 487 24.21 12.05 19.78
C MET A 487 24.44 13.56 19.70
N ARG A 488 23.38 14.36 19.54
CA ARG A 488 23.49 15.83 19.52
C ARG A 488 23.48 16.47 20.91
N GLN A 489 23.11 15.73 21.93
CA GLN A 489 23.08 16.20 23.32
C GLN A 489 24.42 15.95 24.03
N VAL A 490 25.28 15.13 23.46
CA VAL A 490 26.66 14.89 23.88
C VAL A 490 27.60 15.82 23.14
#